data_2aafcca53094e7fbacbd1c7ccdbfad82
#
_entry.id   2aafcca53094e7fbacbd1c7ccdbfad82
#
_cell.length_a   1.000
_cell.length_b   1.000
_cell.length_c   1.000
_cell.angle_alpha   90.00
_cell.angle_beta   90.00
_cell.angle_gamma   90.00
#
_symmetry.space_group_name_H-M   'P 1'
#
loop_
_entity.id
_entity.type
_entity.pdbx_description
1 polymer ?
#
loop_
_entity_poly.entity_id
_entity_poly.type
_entity_poly.pdbx_seq_one_letter_code
_entity_poly.pdbx_strand_id
1 'polypeptide(L)'
;MIVPKYFEDFDHLHVNTMPNRAYYIPASRRMEDLVENREASDRFFLLSGDWKFCYFTSVYDVKEEFFAEGYDTSAFETIPVPSVWQNYGHD
;
A
#
# COMPACT_ATOMS: atom_id res chain seq x y z
N MET A 1 -14.37 -8.91 13.06
CA MET A 1 -13.64 -8.03 12.12
C MET A 1 -12.50 -7.37 12.87
N ILE A 2 -11.31 -7.47 12.37
CA ILE A 2 -10.10 -6.85 12.96
C ILE A 2 -9.82 -5.44 12.40
N VAL A 3 -10.43 -5.11 11.28
CA VAL A 3 -10.28 -3.79 10.66
C VAL A 3 -11.20 -2.80 11.38
N PRO A 4 -10.67 -1.69 11.93
CA PRO A 4 -11.51 -0.67 12.55
C PRO A 4 -12.48 -0.04 11.54
N LYS A 5 -13.65 0.37 12.01
CA LYS A 5 -14.67 0.97 11.15
C LYS A 5 -14.40 2.42 10.74
N TYR A 6 -13.15 2.84 10.65
CA TYR A 6 -12.76 4.20 10.24
C TYR A 6 -13.25 4.55 8.83
N PHE A 7 -13.46 3.55 7.98
CA PHE A 7 -13.98 3.76 6.63
C PHE A 7 -15.45 4.21 6.60
N GLU A 8 -16.17 4.12 7.72
CA GLU A 8 -17.55 4.58 7.87
C GLU A 8 -17.67 5.85 8.73
N ASP A 9 -16.55 6.47 9.14
CA ASP A 9 -16.52 7.54 10.12
C ASP A 9 -15.73 8.76 9.61
N PHE A 10 -16.42 9.86 9.39
CA PHE A 10 -15.81 11.11 8.91
C PHE A 10 -14.86 11.76 9.91
N ASP A 11 -14.99 11.46 11.19
CA ASP A 11 -14.09 11.99 12.22
C ASP A 11 -12.72 11.30 12.20
N HIS A 12 -12.60 10.17 11.48
CA HIS A 12 -11.38 9.38 11.37
C HIS A 12 -10.77 9.37 9.96
N LEU A 13 -10.83 10.49 9.26
CA LEU A 13 -10.26 10.62 7.91
C LEU A 13 -8.72 10.51 7.89
N HIS A 14 -8.08 10.85 9.00
CA HIS A 14 -6.62 10.87 9.13
C HIS A 14 -6.17 10.16 10.41
N VAL A 15 -6.00 8.85 10.33
CA VAL A 15 -5.48 8.04 11.44
C VAL A 15 -4.05 7.59 11.09
N ASN A 16 -3.07 7.95 11.92
CA ASN A 16 -1.65 7.64 11.70
C ASN A 16 -1.11 8.15 10.36
N THR A 17 -1.64 9.25 9.86
CA THR A 17 -1.18 9.90 8.64
C THR A 17 -0.52 11.24 8.96
N MET A 18 0.45 11.61 8.15
CA MET A 18 1.04 12.94 8.21
C MET A 18 0.07 13.98 7.62
N PRO A 19 0.21 15.28 7.97
CA PRO A 19 -0.56 16.33 7.32
C PRO A 19 -0.41 16.28 5.79
N ASN A 20 -1.47 16.67 5.09
CA ASN A 20 -1.47 16.74 3.63
C ASN A 20 -0.36 17.65 3.12
N ARG A 21 0.33 17.23 2.08
CA ARG A 21 1.44 17.96 1.46
C ARG A 21 1.31 17.95 -0.05
N ALA A 22 1.88 18.97 -0.69
CA ALA A 22 2.12 18.95 -2.12
C ALA A 22 3.12 17.86 -2.48
N TYR A 23 3.09 17.42 -3.74
CA TYR A 23 4.04 16.45 -4.26
C TYR A 23 5.48 16.97 -4.16
N TYR A 24 6.38 16.13 -3.68
CA TYR A 24 7.81 16.39 -3.64
C TYR A 24 8.59 15.08 -3.70
N ILE A 25 9.85 15.16 -4.03
CA ILE A 25 10.75 14.00 -4.02
C ILE A 25 11.75 14.20 -2.89
N PRO A 26 11.65 13.43 -1.79
CA PRO A 26 12.58 13.55 -0.68
C PRO A 26 13.96 13.01 -1.07
N ALA A 27 15.00 13.59 -0.49
CA ALA A 27 16.36 13.11 -0.60
C ALA A 27 17.13 13.48 0.67
N SER A 28 18.16 12.72 1.04
CA SER A 28 18.99 13.00 2.22
C SER A 28 19.96 14.17 2.01
N ARG A 29 20.17 14.55 0.75
CA ARG A 29 21.04 15.66 0.34
C ARG A 29 20.45 16.36 -0.86
N ARG A 30 20.94 17.58 -1.14
CA ARG A 30 20.57 18.28 -2.37
C ARG A 30 21.01 17.48 -3.58
N MET A 31 20.09 17.23 -4.48
CA MET A 31 20.30 16.54 -5.76
C MET A 31 19.67 17.36 -6.88
N GLU A 32 20.30 17.32 -8.04
CA GLU A 32 19.79 17.96 -9.26
C GLU A 32 18.93 16.93 -10.03
N ASP A 33 18.04 17.45 -10.87
CA ASP A 33 17.23 16.66 -11.81
C ASP A 33 16.34 15.57 -11.18
N LEU A 34 15.96 15.70 -9.90
CA LEU A 34 15.08 14.72 -9.24
C LEU A 34 13.70 14.65 -9.86
N VAL A 35 13.22 15.73 -10.49
CA VAL A 35 11.89 15.72 -11.13
C VAL A 35 11.88 14.78 -12.33
N GLU A 36 12.96 14.74 -13.10
CA GLU A 36 13.12 13.88 -14.27
C GLU A 36 13.64 12.49 -13.90
N ASN A 37 14.37 12.38 -12.80
CA ASN A 37 15.08 11.16 -12.39
C ASN A 37 14.91 10.90 -10.88
N ARG A 38 13.68 10.70 -10.45
CA ARG A 38 13.34 10.49 -9.03
C ARG A 38 14.00 9.24 -8.44
N GLU A 39 14.26 8.23 -9.27
CA GLU A 39 14.89 6.97 -8.85
C GLU A 39 16.34 7.17 -8.37
N ALA A 40 16.97 8.28 -8.73
CA ALA A 40 18.31 8.63 -8.23
C ALA A 40 18.32 9.03 -6.75
N SER A 41 17.17 9.34 -6.16
CA SER A 41 17.08 9.67 -4.73
C SER A 41 17.32 8.44 -3.86
N ASP A 42 18.11 8.60 -2.81
CA ASP A 42 18.33 7.58 -1.78
C ASP A 42 17.09 7.39 -0.85
N ARG A 43 16.10 8.25 -0.99
CA ARG A 43 14.81 8.16 -0.26
C ARG A 43 13.66 7.65 -1.13
N PHE A 44 13.96 7.23 -2.34
CA PHE A 44 13.00 6.64 -3.25
C PHE A 44 13.03 5.11 -3.13
N PHE A 45 11.84 4.51 -3.03
CA PHE A 45 11.66 3.07 -3.09
C PHE A 45 10.49 2.74 -4.01
N LEU A 46 10.74 1.96 -5.05
CA LEU A 46 9.72 1.55 -6.00
C LEU A 46 8.92 0.37 -5.45
N LEU A 47 7.62 0.55 -5.29
CA LEU A 47 6.72 -0.50 -4.81
C LEU A 47 6.15 -1.38 -5.94
N SER A 48 6.46 -1.07 -7.20
CA SER A 48 6.07 -1.93 -8.33
C SER A 48 6.78 -3.28 -8.27
N GLY A 49 6.11 -4.33 -8.72
CA GLY A 49 6.64 -5.68 -8.73
C GLY A 49 5.57 -6.71 -8.38
N ASP A 50 5.98 -7.90 -8.02
CA ASP A 50 5.09 -8.98 -7.64
C ASP A 50 4.71 -8.88 -6.17
N TRP A 51 3.42 -8.84 -5.90
CA TRP A 51 2.88 -8.70 -4.55
C TRP A 51 2.02 -9.91 -4.18
N LYS A 52 2.05 -10.28 -2.93
CA LYS A 52 1.13 -11.25 -2.36
C LYS A 52 -0.26 -10.61 -2.21
N PHE A 53 -1.28 -11.29 -2.70
CA PHE A 53 -2.64 -10.79 -2.77
C PHE A 53 -3.62 -11.83 -2.24
N CYS A 54 -4.56 -11.39 -1.43
CA CYS A 54 -5.68 -12.20 -0.97
C CYS A 54 -6.96 -11.39 -1.06
N TYR A 55 -7.94 -11.93 -1.77
CA TYR A 55 -9.24 -11.30 -1.94
C TYR A 55 -10.23 -11.77 -0.88
N PHE A 56 -10.99 -10.84 -0.37
CA PHE A 56 -12.13 -11.08 0.51
C PHE A 56 -13.36 -10.40 -0.06
N THR A 57 -14.52 -11.07 -0.04
CA THR A 57 -15.78 -10.50 -0.52
C THR A 57 -16.28 -9.36 0.35
N SER A 58 -15.85 -9.33 1.59
CA SER A 58 -16.18 -8.25 2.53
C SER A 58 -15.03 -8.02 3.50
N VAL A 59 -14.86 -6.77 3.91
CA VAL A 59 -13.90 -6.40 4.97
C VAL A 59 -14.23 -7.12 6.29
N TYR A 60 -15.49 -7.52 6.49
CA TYR A 60 -15.90 -8.26 7.67
C TYR A 60 -15.37 -9.70 7.71
N ASP A 61 -14.92 -10.22 6.58
CA ASP A 61 -14.34 -11.56 6.48
C ASP A 61 -12.86 -11.58 6.86
N VAL A 62 -12.22 -10.42 6.95
CA VAL A 62 -10.82 -10.29 7.39
C VAL A 62 -10.76 -10.46 8.90
N LYS A 63 -10.31 -11.63 9.35
CA LYS A 63 -10.30 -12.03 10.77
C LYS A 63 -8.91 -12.28 11.34
N GLU A 64 -7.94 -12.50 10.48
CA GLU A 64 -6.56 -12.77 10.88
C GLU A 64 -5.69 -11.53 10.77
N GLU A 65 -4.69 -11.44 11.62
CA GLU A 65 -3.73 -10.32 11.63
C GLU A 65 -2.72 -10.47 10.49
N PHE A 66 -3.19 -10.38 9.25
CA PHE A 66 -2.36 -10.55 8.04
C PHE A 66 -1.18 -9.56 7.96
N PHE A 67 -1.26 -8.45 8.69
CA PHE A 67 -0.23 -7.41 8.77
C PHE A 67 0.88 -7.74 9.78
N ALA A 68 0.75 -8.81 10.54
CA ALA A 68 1.78 -9.21 11.50
C ALA A 68 3.04 -9.70 10.79
N GLU A 69 4.20 -9.35 11.33
CA GLU A 69 5.46 -9.88 10.85
C GLU A 69 5.47 -11.41 10.96
N GLY A 70 5.92 -12.07 9.92
CA GLY A 70 5.96 -13.54 9.89
C GLY A 70 4.60 -14.21 9.61
N TYR A 71 3.54 -13.44 9.29
CA TYR A 71 2.30 -14.05 8.86
C TYR A 71 2.52 -14.91 7.61
N ASP A 72 1.98 -16.12 7.62
CA ASP A 72 2.14 -17.06 6.50
C ASP A 72 1.26 -16.66 5.31
N THR A 73 1.89 -16.16 4.27
CA THR A 73 1.24 -15.76 3.01
C THR A 73 1.33 -16.83 1.92
N SER A 74 1.68 -18.07 2.27
CA SER A 74 1.85 -19.14 1.28
C SER A 74 0.58 -19.45 0.48
N ALA A 75 -0.59 -19.24 1.10
CA ALA A 75 -1.90 -19.42 0.47
C ALA A 75 -2.33 -18.22 -0.39
N PHE A 76 -1.60 -17.10 -0.33
CA PHE A 76 -1.91 -15.92 -1.12
C PHE A 76 -1.44 -16.11 -2.57
N GLU A 77 -2.21 -15.59 -3.52
CA GLU A 77 -1.76 -15.51 -4.90
C GLU A 77 -0.75 -14.38 -5.10
N THR A 78 -0.08 -14.39 -6.23
CA THR A 78 0.85 -13.34 -6.61
C THR A 78 0.28 -12.57 -7.79
N ILE A 79 0.21 -11.25 -7.68
CA ILE A 79 -0.23 -10.36 -8.75
C ILE A 79 0.85 -9.31 -9.04
N PRO A 80 1.00 -8.89 -10.32
CA PRO A 80 1.88 -7.77 -10.64
C PRO A 80 1.26 -6.44 -10.20
N VAL A 81 2.10 -5.53 -9.74
CA VAL A 81 1.72 -4.16 -9.35
C VAL A 81 2.58 -3.16 -10.14
N PRO A 82 2.03 -2.14 -10.77
CA PRO A 82 0.60 -1.77 -10.81
C PRO A 82 -0.22 -2.69 -11.75
N SER A 83 -1.43 -2.98 -11.32
CA SER A 83 -2.42 -3.72 -12.13
C SER A 83 -3.84 -3.50 -11.58
N VAL A 84 -4.82 -4.08 -12.25
CA VAL A 84 -6.22 -4.07 -11.81
C VAL A 84 -6.56 -5.48 -11.33
N TRP A 85 -6.83 -5.62 -10.02
CA TRP A 85 -7.05 -6.94 -9.40
C TRP A 85 -8.27 -7.68 -9.97
N GLN A 86 -9.27 -6.96 -10.51
CA GLN A 86 -10.42 -7.57 -11.19
C GLN A 86 -10.02 -8.42 -12.39
N ASN A 87 -8.89 -8.11 -13.04
CA ASN A 87 -8.38 -8.92 -14.15
C ASN A 87 -7.86 -10.29 -13.72
N TYR A 88 -7.78 -10.55 -12.43
CA TYR A 88 -7.29 -11.81 -11.85
C TYR A 88 -8.43 -12.68 -11.29
N GLY A 89 -9.67 -12.44 -11.73
CA GLY A 89 -10.83 -13.27 -11.41
C GLY A 89 -11.59 -12.86 -10.14
N HIS A 90 -11.30 -11.69 -9.60
CA HIS A 90 -11.96 -11.18 -8.40
C HIS A 90 -12.76 -9.93 -8.72
N ASP A 91 -14.07 -10.01 -8.66
CA ASP A 91 -15.01 -8.90 -8.91
C ASP A 91 -16.23 -8.95 -7.97
#